data_0ab21295ebfde6e8a4fe7119b51250dc
#
_entry.id   0ab21295ebfde6e8a4fe7119b51250dc
#
_cell.length_a   1.000
_cell.length_b   1.000
_cell.length_c   1.000
_cell.angle_alpha   90.00
_cell.angle_beta   90.00
_cell.angle_gamma   90.00
#
_symmetry.space_group_name_H-M   'P 1'
#
loop_
_entity.id
_entity.type
_entity.pdbx_description
1 polymer ?
#
loop_
_entity_poly.entity_id
_entity_poly.type
_entity_poly.pdbx_seq_one_letter_code
_entity_poly.pdbx_strand_id
1 'polypeptide(L)'
;MKKKVYTAFICLCCAVVSLFAQERVVELTNPNESCTSIAAGKLATTDGSVMTSQTCDGTSRTWMEVVPAQNWPDTAKLDLYWDLRHTESKNDRLGVKLKGSIPQVPYTFAYLNTGYPCMNEKQLAMGETTIVGRKELRNPKGLFHIEDLQGIALQRCSTAREAAFVVGG
;
A
#
# COMPACT_ATOMS: atom_id res chain seq x y z
N MET A 1 8.30 48.98 31.25
CA MET A 1 6.95 48.41 30.94
C MET A 1 6.87 47.74 29.57
N LYS A 2 7.52 48.25 28.50
CA LYS A 2 7.40 47.68 27.13
C LYS A 2 7.96 46.27 26.98
N LYS A 3 9.07 45.86 27.63
CA LYS A 3 9.67 44.52 27.55
C LYS A 3 8.76 43.39 28.09
N LYS A 4 7.98 43.67 29.15
CA LYS A 4 7.09 42.64 29.73
C LYS A 4 5.87 42.32 28.81
N VAL A 5 5.42 43.29 28.01
CA VAL A 5 4.29 43.11 27.08
C VAL A 5 4.71 42.22 25.92
N TYR A 6 5.93 42.37 25.37
CA TYR A 6 6.41 41.52 24.28
C TYR A 6 6.62 40.06 24.70
N THR A 7 7.11 39.83 25.92
CA THR A 7 7.26 38.48 26.45
C THR A 7 5.93 37.77 26.63
N ALA A 8 4.91 38.48 27.14
CA ALA A 8 3.55 37.93 27.27
C ALA A 8 2.92 37.62 25.91
N PHE A 9 3.15 38.46 24.88
CA PHE A 9 2.61 38.24 23.54
C PHE A 9 3.28 37.05 22.84
N ILE A 10 4.58 36.88 22.97
CA ILE A 10 5.32 35.73 22.42
C ILE A 10 4.87 34.42 23.10
N CYS A 11 4.72 34.41 24.43
CA CYS A 11 4.19 33.24 25.13
C CYS A 11 2.76 32.90 24.73
N LEU A 12 1.91 33.90 24.50
CA LEU A 12 0.54 33.66 24.04
C LEU A 12 0.48 33.12 22.61
N CYS A 13 1.31 33.62 21.70
CA CYS A 13 1.42 33.07 20.33
C CYS A 13 1.95 31.65 20.34
N CYS A 14 2.95 31.30 21.16
CA CYS A 14 3.44 29.93 21.27
C CYS A 14 2.38 28.98 21.86
N ALA A 15 1.58 29.44 22.83
CA ALA A 15 0.49 28.64 23.40
C ALA A 15 -0.65 28.41 22.40
N VAL A 16 -0.98 29.41 21.57
CA VAL A 16 -1.98 29.24 20.52
C VAL A 16 -1.53 28.32 19.41
N VAL A 17 -0.26 28.40 19.00
CA VAL A 17 0.32 27.47 18.00
C VAL A 17 0.34 26.03 18.54
N SER A 18 0.62 25.84 19.82
CA SER A 18 0.58 24.52 20.46
C SER A 18 -0.85 23.94 20.53
N LEU A 19 -1.87 24.78 20.72
CA LEU A 19 -3.28 24.36 20.72
C LEU A 19 -3.77 23.92 19.34
N PHE A 20 -3.25 24.51 18.27
CA PHE A 20 -3.59 24.08 16.89
C PHE A 20 -2.78 22.86 16.42
N ALA A 21 -1.68 22.54 17.07
CA ALA A 21 -0.88 21.36 16.78
C ALA A 21 -1.43 20.07 17.44
N GLN A 22 -2.39 20.19 18.35
CA GLN A 22 -2.86 19.07 19.17
C GLN A 22 -4.12 18.36 18.65
N GLU A 23 -4.68 18.78 17.50
CA GLU A 23 -5.89 18.17 16.95
C GLU A 23 -5.65 17.24 15.75
N ARG A 24 -4.59 16.47 15.73
CA ARG A 24 -4.49 15.34 14.81
C ARG A 24 -4.02 14.09 15.53
N VAL A 25 -4.71 13.70 16.57
CA VAL A 25 -4.73 12.30 16.95
C VAL A 25 -5.53 11.59 15.88
N VAL A 26 -4.84 10.99 14.92
CA VAL A 26 -5.44 10.01 14.03
C VAL A 26 -5.91 8.88 14.92
N GLU A 27 -7.20 8.84 15.21
CA GLU A 27 -7.81 7.72 15.90
C GLU A 27 -7.68 6.51 14.97
N LEU A 28 -6.70 5.65 15.26
CA LEU A 28 -6.61 4.35 14.62
C LEU A 28 -7.91 3.63 14.95
N THR A 29 -8.74 3.41 13.97
CA THR A 29 -10.09 2.86 14.13
C THR A 29 -10.09 1.43 14.64
N ASN A 30 -8.92 0.77 14.60
CA ASN A 30 -8.69 -0.52 15.23
C ASN A 30 -7.25 -0.58 15.77
N PRO A 31 -7.05 -0.58 17.11
CA PRO A 31 -5.70 -0.65 17.70
C PRO A 31 -4.97 -1.97 17.40
N ASN A 32 -5.67 -2.95 16.83
CA ASN A 32 -5.10 -4.25 16.46
C ASN A 32 -4.73 -4.33 14.97
N GLU A 33 -4.96 -3.29 14.19
CA GLU A 33 -4.58 -3.21 12.78
C GLU A 33 -3.46 -2.20 12.61
N SER A 34 -2.24 -2.68 12.59
CA SER A 34 -1.02 -1.91 12.42
C SER A 34 -0.11 -2.61 11.43
N CYS A 35 0.73 -1.86 10.77
CA CYS A 35 1.76 -2.40 9.89
C CYS A 35 3.08 -1.68 10.16
N THR A 36 4.17 -2.43 10.07
CA THR A 36 5.52 -1.89 10.17
C THR A 36 6.29 -2.23 8.91
N SER A 37 6.90 -1.23 8.29
CA SER A 37 7.77 -1.42 7.13
C SER A 37 9.19 -1.04 7.46
N ILE A 38 10.14 -1.87 7.06
CA ILE A 38 11.59 -1.62 7.19
C ILE A 38 12.19 -1.73 5.81
N ALA A 39 13.00 -0.74 5.42
CA ALA A 39 13.73 -0.76 4.16
C ALA A 39 15.19 -0.38 4.38
N ALA A 40 16.10 -1.14 3.77
CA ALA A 40 17.52 -0.82 3.71
C ALA A 40 17.91 -0.54 2.26
N GLY A 41 18.32 0.68 1.98
CA GLY A 41 18.80 1.08 0.66
C GLY A 41 20.23 0.63 0.39
N LYS A 42 20.68 0.72 -0.85
CA LYS A 42 21.99 0.25 -1.33
C LYS A 42 23.21 0.80 -0.57
N LEU A 43 23.07 1.93 0.10
CA LEU A 43 24.15 2.51 0.90
C LEU A 43 24.19 2.01 2.35
N ALA A 44 23.17 1.24 2.76
CA ALA A 44 23.06 0.67 4.09
C ALA A 44 23.37 -0.84 4.12
N THR A 45 23.77 -1.41 2.99
CA THR A 45 24.11 -2.83 2.83
C THR A 45 25.56 -2.98 2.37
N THR A 46 26.20 -4.07 2.72
CA THR A 46 27.63 -4.31 2.40
C THR A 46 27.86 -4.64 0.93
N ASP A 47 26.86 -5.18 0.26
CA ASP A 47 26.91 -5.65 -1.12
C ASP A 47 26.10 -4.75 -2.09
N GLY A 48 25.53 -3.64 -1.60
CA GLY A 48 24.71 -2.73 -2.39
C GLY A 48 23.31 -3.27 -2.70
N SER A 49 22.88 -4.36 -2.06
CA SER A 49 21.51 -4.87 -2.18
C SER A 49 20.50 -3.90 -1.56
N VAL A 50 19.25 -3.99 -1.99
CA VAL A 50 18.12 -3.32 -1.37
C VAL A 50 17.25 -4.38 -0.69
N MET A 51 16.94 -4.18 0.58
CA MET A 51 16.10 -5.10 1.34
C MET A 51 14.87 -4.38 1.84
N THR A 52 13.74 -5.07 1.84
CA THR A 52 12.51 -4.57 2.45
C THR A 52 11.81 -5.70 3.19
N SER A 53 11.16 -5.35 4.28
CA SER A 53 10.30 -6.23 5.07
C SER A 53 9.11 -5.45 5.57
N GLN A 54 7.98 -6.11 5.72
CA GLN A 54 6.79 -5.51 6.30
C GLN A 54 6.04 -6.53 7.16
N THR A 55 5.35 -6.04 8.17
CA THR A 55 4.32 -6.78 8.90
C THR A 55 2.95 -6.39 8.40
N CYS A 56 1.99 -7.26 8.59
CA CYS A 56 0.58 -6.97 8.43
C CYS A 56 -0.12 -7.54 9.66
N ASP A 57 -0.45 -6.67 10.60
CA ASP A 57 -1.14 -7.07 11.82
C ASP A 57 -2.64 -7.19 11.52
N GLY A 58 -3.28 -8.22 12.05
CA GLY A 58 -4.70 -8.46 11.84
C GLY A 58 -5.02 -9.93 11.61
N THR A 59 -6.28 -10.20 11.28
CA THR A 59 -6.82 -11.55 11.11
C THR A 59 -6.83 -12.03 9.66
N SER A 60 -6.11 -11.33 8.78
CA SER A 60 -6.04 -11.68 7.37
C SER A 60 -5.39 -13.04 7.19
N ARG A 61 -5.94 -13.83 6.28
CA ARG A 61 -5.32 -15.05 5.87
C ARG A 61 -4.04 -14.76 5.08
N THR A 62 -2.97 -15.48 5.40
CA THR A 62 -1.71 -15.40 4.69
C THR A 62 -1.38 -16.72 4.01
N TRP A 63 -0.93 -16.65 2.78
CA TRP A 63 -0.29 -17.73 2.02
C TRP A 63 0.75 -17.11 1.11
N MET A 64 1.62 -17.93 0.57
CA MET A 64 2.57 -17.53 -0.45
C MET A 64 2.39 -18.41 -1.69
N GLU A 65 2.31 -17.78 -2.83
CA GLU A 65 2.15 -18.41 -4.12
C GLU A 65 3.09 -17.76 -5.14
N VAL A 66 3.74 -18.56 -5.95
CA VAL A 66 4.45 -18.06 -7.12
C VAL A 66 3.47 -18.01 -8.28
N VAL A 67 3.10 -16.81 -8.71
CA VAL A 67 2.33 -16.63 -9.94
C VAL A 67 3.31 -16.59 -11.11
N PRO A 68 3.23 -17.52 -12.08
CA PRO A 68 4.17 -17.56 -13.17
C PRO A 68 3.98 -16.40 -14.14
N ALA A 69 5.05 -16.07 -14.87
CA ALA A 69 4.97 -15.18 -16.02
C ALA A 69 4.07 -15.78 -17.11
N GLN A 70 3.32 -14.93 -17.81
CA GLN A 70 2.35 -15.39 -18.78
C GLN A 70 2.19 -14.46 -19.96
N ASN A 71 2.01 -15.04 -21.16
CA ASN A 71 1.54 -14.31 -22.34
C ASN A 71 0.02 -14.31 -22.38
N TRP A 72 -0.56 -13.19 -22.74
CA TRP A 72 -1.99 -12.97 -22.78
C TRP A 72 -2.44 -12.54 -24.19
N PRO A 73 -3.59 -13.01 -24.66
CA PRO A 73 -4.17 -12.47 -25.89
C PRO A 73 -4.64 -11.02 -25.68
N ASP A 74 -4.73 -10.24 -26.77
CA ASP A 74 -5.15 -8.82 -26.73
C ASP A 74 -6.54 -8.60 -26.13
N THR A 75 -7.39 -9.64 -26.12
CA THR A 75 -8.74 -9.61 -25.54
C THR A 75 -8.77 -9.94 -24.05
N ALA A 76 -7.62 -10.31 -23.46
CA ALA A 76 -7.55 -10.70 -22.06
C ALA A 76 -7.93 -9.56 -21.12
N LYS A 77 -8.55 -9.92 -20.03
CA LYS A 77 -8.91 -9.01 -18.94
C LYS A 77 -8.39 -9.53 -17.61
N LEU A 78 -8.02 -8.61 -16.75
CA LEU A 78 -7.74 -8.87 -15.35
C LEU A 78 -9.00 -8.54 -14.54
N ASP A 79 -9.58 -9.54 -13.92
CA ASP A 79 -10.73 -9.38 -13.04
C ASP A 79 -10.29 -8.98 -11.64
N LEU A 80 -11.00 -8.01 -11.07
CA LEU A 80 -10.77 -7.47 -9.73
C LEU A 80 -11.94 -7.85 -8.83
N TYR A 81 -11.64 -8.29 -7.60
CA TYR A 81 -12.62 -8.83 -6.68
C TYR A 81 -12.62 -8.09 -5.34
N TRP A 82 -13.78 -8.02 -4.69
CA TRP A 82 -13.91 -7.55 -3.32
C TRP A 82 -13.39 -8.64 -2.36
N ASP A 83 -12.70 -8.20 -1.33
CA ASP A 83 -12.28 -9.02 -0.18
C ASP A 83 -11.50 -10.29 -0.53
N LEU A 84 -10.81 -10.31 -1.68
CA LEU A 84 -10.03 -11.47 -2.12
C LEU A 84 -8.99 -11.92 -1.08
N ARG A 85 -8.37 -10.98 -0.43
CA ARG A 85 -7.38 -11.19 0.63
C ARG A 85 -7.94 -11.90 1.87
N HIS A 86 -9.23 -11.76 2.13
CA HIS A 86 -9.92 -12.32 3.29
C HIS A 86 -10.64 -13.64 3.00
N THR A 87 -10.48 -14.22 1.82
CA THR A 87 -11.07 -15.51 1.49
C THR A 87 -10.41 -16.64 2.30
N GLU A 88 -11.17 -17.66 2.67
CA GLU A 88 -10.68 -18.82 3.40
C GLU A 88 -9.78 -19.73 2.55
N SER A 89 -9.96 -19.74 1.24
CA SER A 89 -9.16 -20.49 0.30
C SER A 89 -8.47 -19.59 -0.72
N LYS A 90 -7.15 -19.75 -0.89
CA LYS A 90 -6.38 -18.99 -1.88
C LYS A 90 -6.85 -19.20 -3.32
N ASN A 91 -7.44 -20.36 -3.59
CA ASN A 91 -7.94 -20.74 -4.90
C ASN A 91 -9.46 -20.60 -5.02
N ASP A 92 -10.12 -20.30 -3.91
CA ASP A 92 -11.57 -20.20 -3.87
C ASP A 92 -12.00 -18.74 -4.01
N ARG A 93 -12.52 -18.42 -5.17
CA ARG A 93 -13.13 -17.14 -5.47
C ARG A 93 -14.67 -17.20 -5.40
N LEU A 94 -15.22 -18.33 -4.99
CA LEU A 94 -16.65 -18.50 -4.77
C LEU A 94 -17.08 -17.60 -3.61
N GLY A 95 -18.11 -16.84 -3.83
CA GLY A 95 -18.60 -15.86 -2.85
C GLY A 95 -17.87 -14.51 -2.85
N VAL A 96 -16.74 -14.38 -3.54
CA VAL A 96 -16.06 -13.09 -3.72
C VAL A 96 -16.72 -12.32 -4.85
N LYS A 97 -17.19 -11.12 -4.56
CA LYS A 97 -17.89 -10.29 -5.52
C LYS A 97 -16.93 -9.64 -6.50
N LEU A 98 -17.16 -9.82 -7.80
CA LEU A 98 -16.46 -9.10 -8.86
C LEU A 98 -16.71 -7.59 -8.71
N LYS A 99 -15.63 -6.80 -8.65
CA LYS A 99 -15.66 -5.34 -8.71
C LYS A 99 -15.75 -4.81 -10.12
N GLY A 100 -14.98 -5.41 -11.00
CA GLY A 100 -14.84 -5.03 -12.40
C GLY A 100 -13.64 -5.69 -13.04
N SER A 101 -13.34 -5.29 -14.26
CA SER A 101 -12.20 -5.82 -15.02
C SER A 101 -11.47 -4.69 -15.72
N ILE A 102 -10.16 -4.84 -15.88
CA ILE A 102 -9.32 -3.95 -16.69
C ILE A 102 -8.66 -4.75 -17.81
N PRO A 103 -8.23 -4.12 -18.92
CA PRO A 103 -7.44 -4.79 -19.95
C PRO A 103 -6.16 -5.40 -19.35
N GLN A 104 -5.85 -6.63 -19.72
CA GLN A 104 -4.57 -7.23 -19.37
C GLN A 104 -3.50 -6.78 -20.38
N VAL A 105 -2.24 -6.73 -19.93
CA VAL A 105 -1.11 -6.47 -20.82
C VAL A 105 -0.71 -7.77 -21.56
N PRO A 106 -0.06 -7.67 -22.74
CA PRO A 106 0.30 -8.86 -23.53
C PRO A 106 1.23 -9.84 -22.80
N TYR A 107 2.01 -9.35 -21.84
CA TYR A 107 2.91 -10.17 -21.03
C TYR A 107 2.89 -9.69 -19.58
N THR A 108 2.80 -10.62 -18.65
CA THR A 108 2.91 -10.37 -17.20
C THR A 108 4.13 -11.05 -16.63
N PHE A 109 4.85 -10.35 -15.74
CA PHE A 109 5.98 -10.91 -15.00
C PHE A 109 5.54 -11.92 -13.95
N ALA A 110 6.40 -12.89 -13.67
CA ALA A 110 6.22 -13.75 -12.49
C ALA A 110 6.39 -12.94 -11.20
N TYR A 111 5.55 -13.23 -10.20
CA TYR A 111 5.61 -12.52 -8.92
C TYR A 111 5.20 -13.41 -7.74
N LEU A 112 5.60 -12.99 -6.55
CA LEU A 112 5.19 -13.59 -5.29
C LEU A 112 3.88 -12.95 -4.83
N ASN A 113 2.83 -13.76 -4.81
CA ASN A 113 1.52 -13.38 -4.32
C ASN A 113 1.35 -13.86 -2.88
N THR A 114 1.07 -12.92 -2.01
CA THR A 114 0.75 -13.15 -0.59
C THR A 114 -0.53 -12.39 -0.27
N GLY A 115 -0.86 -12.19 0.98
CA GLY A 115 -1.95 -11.28 1.35
C GLY A 115 -1.78 -9.88 0.72
N TYR A 116 -0.52 -9.43 0.64
CA TYR A 116 -0.09 -8.28 -0.15
C TYR A 116 1.01 -8.73 -1.10
N PRO A 117 0.80 -8.74 -2.43
CA PRO A 117 1.84 -9.12 -3.39
C PRO A 117 3.12 -8.31 -3.20
N CYS A 118 4.30 -8.95 -3.16
CA CYS A 118 5.48 -8.30 -2.59
C CYS A 118 6.69 -8.15 -3.51
N MET A 119 6.91 -9.05 -4.48
CA MET A 119 8.10 -8.99 -5.34
C MET A 119 7.85 -9.68 -6.68
N ASN A 120 8.48 -9.18 -7.75
CA ASN A 120 8.44 -9.83 -9.06
C ASN A 120 9.84 -10.30 -9.53
N GLU A 121 9.89 -11.02 -10.65
CA GLU A 121 11.12 -11.56 -11.26
C GLU A 121 12.12 -10.49 -11.71
N LYS A 122 11.72 -9.24 -11.82
CA LYS A 122 12.58 -8.08 -12.12
C LYS A 122 13.19 -7.47 -10.87
N GLN A 123 13.02 -8.12 -9.71
CA GLN A 123 13.46 -7.62 -8.39
C GLN A 123 12.78 -6.31 -7.99
N LEU A 124 11.63 -5.99 -8.58
CA LEU A 124 10.76 -4.94 -8.05
C LEU A 124 10.09 -5.49 -6.80
N ALA A 125 10.34 -4.83 -5.66
CA ALA A 125 9.68 -5.11 -4.39
C ALA A 125 8.72 -3.98 -4.02
N MET A 126 7.60 -4.35 -3.44
CA MET A 126 6.57 -3.42 -2.94
C MET A 126 6.18 -3.80 -1.53
N GLY A 127 5.95 -2.80 -0.70
CA GLY A 127 5.42 -2.92 0.65
C GLY A 127 4.21 -2.01 0.82
N GLU A 128 3.40 -2.31 1.81
CA GLU A 128 2.23 -1.52 2.18
C GLU A 128 2.27 -1.26 3.69
N THR A 129 1.81 -0.10 4.09
CA THR A 129 1.58 0.27 5.48
C THR A 129 0.27 1.02 5.57
N THR A 130 -0.65 0.51 6.37
CA THR A 130 -1.96 1.14 6.55
C THR A 130 -1.82 2.50 7.21
N ILE A 131 -2.38 3.51 6.58
CA ILE A 131 -2.53 4.85 7.13
C ILE A 131 -4.00 5.26 7.10
N VAL A 132 -4.45 5.95 8.13
CA VAL A 132 -5.79 6.53 8.16
C VAL A 132 -5.74 7.90 7.51
N GLY A 133 -6.35 8.01 6.34
CA GLY A 133 -6.49 9.27 5.62
C GLY A 133 -7.70 10.09 6.07
N ARG A 134 -7.92 11.22 5.42
CA ARG A 134 -9.11 12.06 5.63
C ARG A 134 -10.36 11.29 5.19
N LYS A 135 -11.41 11.32 5.99
CA LYS A 135 -12.68 10.62 5.72
C LYS A 135 -13.31 11.06 4.39
N GLU A 136 -13.14 12.33 4.02
CA GLU A 136 -13.68 12.93 2.79
C GLU A 136 -13.04 12.35 1.52
N LEU A 137 -11.82 11.81 1.64
CA LEU A 137 -11.10 11.20 0.53
C LEU A 137 -11.43 9.72 0.36
N ARG A 138 -12.20 9.14 1.27
CA ARG A 138 -12.58 7.74 1.19
C ARG A 138 -13.59 7.52 0.07
N ASN A 139 -13.23 6.71 -0.91
CA ASN A 139 -14.11 6.32 -2.01
C ASN A 139 -14.57 4.87 -1.87
N PRO A 140 -15.77 4.61 -1.32
CA PRO A 140 -16.28 3.26 -1.15
C PRO A 140 -16.65 2.56 -2.48
N LYS A 141 -16.64 3.30 -3.59
CA LYS A 141 -16.89 2.78 -4.94
C LYS A 141 -15.62 2.65 -5.78
N GLY A 142 -14.45 2.81 -5.17
CA GLY A 142 -13.16 2.66 -5.83
C GLY A 142 -13.01 1.26 -6.45
N LEU A 143 -12.48 1.20 -7.66
CA LEU A 143 -12.27 -0.06 -8.36
C LEU A 143 -11.11 -0.86 -7.75
N PHE A 144 -10.09 -0.18 -7.25
CA PHE A 144 -8.86 -0.79 -6.77
C PHE A 144 -8.75 -0.72 -5.25
N HIS A 145 -8.30 -1.79 -4.64
CA HIS A 145 -7.67 -1.80 -3.33
C HIS A 145 -6.15 -1.74 -3.49
N ILE A 146 -5.42 -1.48 -2.41
CA ILE A 146 -3.96 -1.36 -2.50
C ILE A 146 -3.30 -2.67 -2.95
N GLU A 147 -3.79 -3.81 -2.51
CA GLU A 147 -3.32 -5.12 -2.94
C GLU A 147 -3.56 -5.39 -4.43
N ASP A 148 -4.66 -4.89 -5.01
CA ASP A 148 -4.89 -4.95 -6.46
C ASP A 148 -3.82 -4.14 -7.19
N LEU A 149 -3.55 -2.91 -6.72
CA LEU A 149 -2.55 -2.03 -7.32
C LEU A 149 -1.13 -2.59 -7.22
N GLN A 150 -0.78 -3.22 -6.09
CA GLN A 150 0.49 -3.92 -5.94
C GLN A 150 0.61 -5.08 -6.94
N GLY A 151 -0.41 -5.91 -7.04
CA GLY A 151 -0.45 -7.03 -8.00
C GLY A 151 -0.34 -6.55 -9.46
N ILE A 152 -1.05 -5.49 -9.82
CA ILE A 152 -0.99 -4.87 -11.16
C ILE A 152 0.41 -4.34 -11.45
N ALA A 153 1.01 -3.60 -10.51
CA ALA A 153 2.35 -3.05 -10.69
C ALA A 153 3.41 -4.16 -10.83
N LEU A 154 3.35 -5.20 -9.99
CA LEU A 154 4.28 -6.33 -10.06
C LEU A 154 4.15 -7.14 -11.35
N GLN A 155 2.95 -7.27 -11.89
CA GLN A 155 2.72 -7.91 -13.19
C GLN A 155 3.29 -7.13 -14.37
N ARG A 156 3.37 -5.80 -14.28
CA ARG A 156 3.54 -4.92 -15.45
C ARG A 156 4.81 -4.08 -15.43
N CYS A 157 5.43 -3.88 -14.26
CA CYS A 157 6.53 -2.94 -14.08
C CYS A 157 7.84 -3.66 -13.77
N SER A 158 8.92 -3.16 -14.32
CA SER A 158 10.28 -3.65 -14.06
C SER A 158 11.06 -2.78 -13.08
N THR A 159 10.59 -1.55 -12.83
CA THR A 159 11.25 -0.59 -11.95
C THR A 159 10.28 0.06 -10.96
N ALA A 160 10.81 0.49 -9.81
CA ALA A 160 10.03 1.23 -8.82
C ALA A 160 9.41 2.52 -9.37
N ARG A 161 10.08 3.18 -10.33
CA ARG A 161 9.56 4.39 -10.97
C ARG A 161 8.33 4.08 -11.83
N GLU A 162 8.38 3.03 -12.65
CA GLU A 162 7.23 2.58 -13.43
C GLU A 162 6.06 2.21 -12.52
N ALA A 163 6.33 1.46 -11.44
CA ALA A 163 5.32 1.09 -10.46
C ALA A 163 4.64 2.32 -9.82
N ALA A 164 5.42 3.35 -9.46
CA ALA A 164 4.89 4.59 -8.90
C ALA A 164 3.94 5.31 -9.88
N PHE A 165 4.25 5.31 -11.18
CA PHE A 165 3.36 5.87 -12.20
C PHE A 165 2.10 5.03 -12.41
N VAL A 166 2.20 3.71 -12.40
CA VAL A 166 1.04 2.81 -12.57
C VAL A 166 0.07 2.91 -11.38
N VAL A 167 0.59 3.09 -10.17
CA VAL A 167 -0.22 3.18 -8.95
C VAL A 167 -0.82 4.58 -8.77
N GLY A 168 -0.13 5.63 -9.19
CA GLY A 168 -0.49 7.03 -8.93
C GLY A 168 -1.10 7.79 -10.11
N GLY A 169 -1.20 7.18 -11.30
CA GLY A 169 -1.60 7.81 -12.56
C GLY A 169 -3.06 7.72 -12.95
#